data_4bcfe0f7fd530a99e586850e01f1cb99
#
_entry.id   4bcfe0f7fd530a99e586850e01f1cb99
#
_cell.length_a   1.000
_cell.length_b   1.000
_cell.length_c   1.000
_cell.angle_alpha   90.00
_cell.angle_beta   90.00
_cell.angle_gamma   90.00
#
_symmetry.space_group_name_H-M   'P 1'
#
loop_
_entity.id
_entity.type
_entity.pdbx_description
1 polymer ?
#
loop_
_entity_poly.entity_id
_entity_poly.type
_entity_poly.pdbx_seq_one_letter_code
_entity_poly.pdbx_strand_id
1 'polypeptide(L)'
;RHYMRHPKGYRAIAPTGTIAILAGTTSGIEPIFAVAYRRRYLSGSKRWLNQYVAENIAVDLQKRYDYSSDDMDKIETSLSLAKHPEKRISFQYELQKYVDHAISSTVNLPSWGSEENNEDLVPWFSDIIKRYAKGLRGLTFYPDGSRGGQPLTPCAWDEAISKRGVVYEDNTEEQCLTGVCGI
;
A
#
# COMPACT_ATOMS: atom_id res chain seq x y z
N ARG A 1 14.69 -43.63 -17.56
CA ARG A 1 13.40 -42.89 -17.39
C ARG A 1 13.73 -41.57 -16.73
N HIS A 2 13.73 -40.48 -17.48
CA HIS A 2 13.77 -39.15 -16.92
C HIS A 2 12.42 -38.92 -16.25
N TYR A 3 12.38 -38.93 -14.90
CA TYR A 3 11.24 -38.50 -14.17
C TYR A 3 11.14 -36.97 -14.30
N MET A 4 10.38 -36.49 -15.25
CA MET A 4 9.96 -35.08 -15.24
C MET A 4 9.13 -34.87 -13.98
N ARG A 5 9.69 -34.16 -13.00
CA ARG A 5 8.92 -33.72 -11.85
C ARG A 5 7.95 -32.64 -12.36
N HIS A 6 6.67 -32.95 -12.32
CA HIS A 6 5.66 -31.91 -12.55
C HIS A 6 5.82 -30.83 -11.48
N PRO A 7 5.89 -29.56 -11.86
CA PRO A 7 5.92 -28.49 -10.89
C PRO A 7 4.66 -28.58 -10.02
N LYS A 8 4.81 -28.32 -8.70
CA LYS A 8 3.69 -28.34 -7.75
C LYS A 8 2.75 -27.14 -7.89
N GLY A 9 3.14 -26.14 -8.69
CA GLY A 9 2.39 -24.96 -8.97
C GLY A 9 3.02 -24.16 -10.09
N TYR A 10 2.21 -23.36 -10.78
CA TYR A 10 2.61 -22.58 -11.96
C TYR A 10 2.51 -21.08 -11.76
N ARG A 11 1.70 -20.62 -10.79
CA ARG A 11 1.35 -19.23 -10.60
C ARG A 11 1.71 -18.73 -9.21
N ALA A 12 2.35 -17.57 -9.18
CA ALA A 12 2.59 -16.77 -7.98
C ALA A 12 2.35 -15.28 -8.32
N ILE A 13 2.04 -14.47 -7.34
CA ILE A 13 1.96 -13.03 -7.52
C ILE A 13 3.08 -12.38 -6.70
N ALA A 14 4.08 -11.88 -7.42
CA ALA A 14 5.23 -11.17 -6.85
C ALA A 14 4.88 -9.70 -6.52
N PRO A 15 5.67 -9.01 -5.69
CA PRO A 15 5.41 -7.61 -5.32
C PRO A 15 5.46 -6.64 -6.51
N THR A 16 6.31 -6.85 -7.49
CA THR A 16 6.44 -6.07 -8.75
C THR A 16 6.54 -4.55 -8.59
N GLY A 17 7.05 -4.02 -7.45
CA GLY A 17 7.00 -2.60 -7.12
C GLY A 17 7.65 -1.69 -8.18
N THR A 18 8.90 -1.94 -8.54
CA THR A 18 9.63 -1.13 -9.54
C THR A 18 9.01 -1.24 -10.93
N ILE A 19 8.60 -2.45 -11.33
CA ILE A 19 7.99 -2.69 -12.64
C ILE A 19 6.63 -1.99 -12.74
N ALA A 20 5.84 -2.02 -11.66
CA ALA A 20 4.55 -1.34 -11.60
C ALA A 20 4.69 0.19 -11.76
N ILE A 21 5.68 0.80 -11.10
CA ILE A 21 5.98 2.22 -11.25
C ILE A 21 6.34 2.54 -12.71
N LEU A 22 7.18 1.74 -13.34
CA LEU A 22 7.58 1.93 -14.73
C LEU A 22 6.40 1.78 -15.70
N ALA A 23 5.50 0.84 -15.41
CA ALA A 23 4.30 0.59 -16.21
C ALA A 23 3.15 1.57 -15.91
N GLY A 24 3.27 2.44 -14.89
CA GLY A 24 2.22 3.37 -14.49
C GLY A 24 0.97 2.69 -13.92
N THR A 25 1.14 1.57 -13.22
CA THR A 25 0.06 0.76 -12.63
C THR A 25 0.37 0.40 -11.18
N THR A 26 -0.55 -0.30 -10.51
CA THR A 26 -0.34 -0.80 -9.14
C THR A 26 0.47 -2.10 -9.12
N SER A 27 1.09 -2.40 -7.99
CA SER A 27 1.88 -3.61 -7.78
C SER A 27 0.99 -4.81 -7.48
N GLY A 28 1.19 -5.92 -8.19
CA GLY A 28 0.48 -7.17 -7.91
C GLY A 28 -1.04 -7.00 -7.84
N ILE A 29 -1.61 -7.26 -6.68
CA ILE A 29 -3.05 -7.08 -6.40
C ILE A 29 -3.34 -5.88 -5.50
N GLU A 30 -2.38 -4.99 -5.32
CA GLU A 30 -2.54 -3.83 -4.45
C GLU A 30 -3.45 -2.78 -5.10
N PRO A 31 -4.35 -2.14 -4.33
CA PRO A 31 -4.97 -0.90 -4.79
C PRO A 31 -3.93 0.22 -4.82
N ILE A 32 -4.28 1.36 -5.40
CA ILE A 32 -3.47 2.57 -5.24
C ILE A 32 -3.33 2.91 -3.75
N PHE A 33 -2.20 3.48 -3.36
CA PHE A 33 -1.95 3.86 -1.97
C PHE A 33 -2.96 4.90 -1.48
N ALA A 34 -3.06 6.01 -2.20
CA ALA A 34 -4.03 7.09 -2.06
C ALA A 34 -4.23 7.74 -3.43
N VAL A 35 -5.30 8.47 -3.64
CA VAL A 35 -5.51 9.21 -4.89
C VAL A 35 -4.50 10.33 -5.07
N ALA A 36 -4.05 10.91 -3.95
CA ALA A 36 -3.07 11.99 -3.88
C ALA A 36 -2.16 11.84 -2.66
N TYR A 37 -0.87 12.04 -2.84
CA TYR A 37 0.11 11.92 -1.76
C TYR A 37 1.41 12.68 -2.07
N ARG A 38 2.22 12.88 -1.05
CA ARG A 38 3.62 13.30 -1.16
C ARG A 38 4.50 12.07 -1.05
N ARG A 39 5.38 11.88 -2.01
CA ARG A 39 6.38 10.82 -2.03
C ARG A 39 7.71 11.34 -1.55
N ARG A 40 8.25 10.77 -0.47
CA ARG A 40 9.60 11.04 0.04
C ARG A 40 10.57 10.02 -0.55
N TYR A 41 11.69 10.49 -1.08
CA TYR A 41 12.73 9.62 -1.64
C TYR A 41 14.11 10.24 -1.51
N LEU A 42 15.14 9.39 -1.47
CA LEU A 42 16.52 9.82 -1.42
C LEU A 42 17.01 10.09 -2.85
N SER A 43 17.50 11.29 -3.10
CA SER A 43 18.10 11.65 -4.40
C SER A 43 19.49 11.03 -4.57
N GLY A 44 19.99 10.99 -5.80
CA GLY A 44 21.36 10.58 -6.11
C GLY A 44 22.43 11.40 -5.38
N SER A 45 22.12 12.64 -4.98
CA SER A 45 22.97 13.51 -4.15
C SER A 45 22.83 13.27 -2.64
N LYS A 46 22.16 12.18 -2.23
CA LYS A 46 21.89 11.82 -0.83
C LYS A 46 21.06 12.85 -0.06
N ARG A 47 20.23 13.63 -0.75
CA ARG A 47 19.26 14.55 -0.14
C ARG A 47 17.87 13.94 -0.16
N TRP A 48 17.11 14.12 0.93
CA TRP A 48 15.71 13.73 0.98
C TRP A 48 14.86 14.75 0.21
N LEU A 49 14.07 14.24 -0.71
CA LEU A 49 13.17 15.04 -1.53
C LEU A 49 11.74 14.57 -1.33
N ASN A 50 10.82 15.53 -1.34
CA ASN A 50 9.38 15.28 -1.41
C ASN A 50 8.86 15.68 -2.79
N GLN A 51 7.94 14.89 -3.32
CA GLN A 51 7.26 15.16 -4.59
C GLN A 51 5.76 14.99 -4.43
N TYR A 52 4.99 15.96 -4.92
CA TYR A 52 3.54 15.82 -5.01
C TYR A 52 3.16 14.90 -6.15
N VAL A 53 2.31 13.91 -5.83
CA VAL A 53 1.85 12.90 -6.77
C VAL A 53 0.33 12.84 -6.72
N ALA A 54 -0.31 13.01 -7.88
CA ALA A 54 -1.69 12.61 -8.11
C ALA A 54 -1.66 11.35 -8.97
N GLU A 55 -2.32 10.29 -8.52
CA GLU A 55 -2.31 9.01 -9.22
C GLU A 55 -2.89 9.13 -10.63
N ASN A 56 -2.19 8.55 -11.61
CA ASN A 56 -2.56 8.67 -13.01
C ASN A 56 -3.98 8.16 -13.27
N ILE A 57 -4.32 7.01 -12.69
CA ILE A 57 -5.66 6.43 -12.85
C ILE A 57 -6.75 7.33 -12.26
N ALA A 58 -6.49 8.00 -11.14
CA ALA A 58 -7.44 8.94 -10.52
C ALA A 58 -7.61 10.19 -11.40
N VAL A 59 -6.53 10.71 -11.98
CA VAL A 59 -6.57 11.83 -12.94
C VAL A 59 -7.36 11.45 -14.20
N ASP A 60 -7.17 10.24 -14.71
CA ASP A 60 -7.90 9.77 -15.89
C ASP A 60 -9.39 9.56 -15.60
N LEU A 61 -9.73 9.05 -14.40
CA LEU A 61 -11.12 8.92 -13.98
C LEU A 61 -11.79 10.30 -13.83
N GLN A 62 -11.12 11.24 -13.18
CA GLN A 62 -11.63 12.60 -13.06
C GLN A 62 -11.95 13.22 -14.42
N LYS A 63 -11.01 13.14 -15.35
CA LYS A 63 -11.19 13.69 -16.71
C LYS A 63 -12.29 12.99 -17.50
N ARG A 64 -12.42 11.67 -17.36
CA ARG A 64 -13.39 10.87 -18.12
C ARG A 64 -14.82 11.03 -17.65
N TYR A 65 -15.01 11.20 -16.33
CA TYR A 65 -16.33 11.21 -15.70
C TYR A 65 -16.69 12.55 -15.07
N ASP A 66 -15.83 13.56 -15.20
CA ASP A 66 -15.99 14.90 -14.61
C ASP A 66 -16.22 14.84 -13.08
N TYR A 67 -15.45 13.97 -12.41
CA TYR A 67 -15.56 13.80 -10.97
C TYR A 67 -15.05 15.03 -10.22
N SER A 68 -15.77 15.42 -9.18
CA SER A 68 -15.34 16.46 -8.23
C SER A 68 -14.22 15.96 -7.31
N SER A 69 -13.59 16.86 -6.58
CA SER A 69 -12.61 16.48 -5.54
C SER A 69 -13.23 15.57 -4.47
N ASP A 70 -14.49 15.81 -4.09
CA ASP A 70 -15.22 14.96 -3.15
C ASP A 70 -15.46 13.55 -3.68
N ASP A 71 -15.56 13.37 -5.00
CA ASP A 71 -15.70 12.05 -5.59
C ASP A 71 -14.37 11.29 -5.58
N MET A 72 -13.24 11.99 -5.64
CA MET A 72 -11.92 11.37 -5.50
C MET A 72 -11.74 10.75 -4.11
N ASP A 73 -12.26 11.37 -3.06
CA ASP A 73 -12.17 10.84 -1.69
C ASP A 73 -13.00 9.57 -1.47
N LYS A 74 -13.95 9.28 -2.37
CA LYS A 74 -14.77 8.04 -2.34
C LYS A 74 -14.08 6.84 -2.99
N ILE A 75 -12.96 7.04 -3.69
CA ILE A 75 -12.21 5.95 -4.32
C ILE A 75 -11.56 5.09 -3.23
N GLU A 76 -11.85 3.79 -3.24
CA GLU A 76 -11.22 2.85 -2.31
C GLU A 76 -9.72 2.72 -2.61
N THR A 77 -8.89 3.03 -1.62
CA THR A 77 -7.43 3.02 -1.67
C THR A 77 -6.87 2.13 -0.57
N SER A 78 -5.57 1.87 -0.57
CA SER A 78 -4.93 1.16 0.55
C SER A 78 -5.17 1.82 1.89
N LEU A 79 -5.21 3.16 1.94
CA LEU A 79 -5.46 3.90 3.17
C LEU A 79 -6.93 3.83 3.62
N SER A 80 -7.89 4.05 2.70
CA SER A 80 -9.31 3.97 3.07
C SER A 80 -9.69 2.54 3.50
N LEU A 81 -9.08 1.53 2.89
CA LEU A 81 -9.27 0.12 3.23
C LEU A 81 -8.56 -0.31 4.52
N ALA A 82 -7.65 0.50 5.08
CA ALA A 82 -6.96 0.19 6.33
C ALA A 82 -7.92 -0.01 7.51
N LYS A 83 -9.04 0.72 7.53
CA LYS A 83 -10.13 0.57 8.51
C LYS A 83 -11.00 -0.67 8.25
N HIS A 84 -10.84 -1.32 7.11
CA HIS A 84 -11.61 -2.49 6.68
C HIS A 84 -10.71 -3.65 6.26
N PRO A 85 -9.80 -4.14 7.14
CA PRO A 85 -8.81 -5.16 6.80
C PRO A 85 -9.44 -6.45 6.27
N GLU A 86 -10.65 -6.80 6.72
CA GLU A 86 -11.37 -7.97 6.23
C GLU A 86 -11.64 -7.91 4.72
N LYS A 87 -11.95 -6.73 4.17
CA LYS A 87 -12.14 -6.58 2.71
C LYS A 87 -10.88 -6.97 1.94
N ARG A 88 -9.70 -6.53 2.42
CA ARG A 88 -8.41 -6.85 1.80
C ARG A 88 -8.07 -8.34 1.92
N ILE A 89 -8.27 -8.91 3.10
CA ILE A 89 -7.98 -10.33 3.38
C ILE A 89 -8.91 -11.22 2.56
N SER A 90 -10.21 -10.92 2.53
CA SER A 90 -11.18 -11.69 1.74
C SER A 90 -10.91 -11.61 0.24
N PHE A 91 -10.53 -10.45 -0.29
CA PHE A 91 -10.13 -10.28 -1.68
C PHE A 91 -8.91 -11.16 -2.03
N GLN A 92 -7.86 -11.12 -1.19
CA GLN A 92 -6.69 -11.98 -1.37
C GLN A 92 -7.06 -13.46 -1.28
N TYR A 93 -7.96 -13.84 -0.36
CA TYR A 93 -8.44 -15.21 -0.20
C TYR A 93 -9.17 -15.71 -1.45
N GLU A 94 -10.04 -14.89 -2.04
CA GLU A 94 -10.74 -15.28 -3.28
C GLU A 94 -9.75 -15.48 -4.45
N LEU A 95 -8.76 -14.60 -4.59
CA LEU A 95 -7.72 -14.75 -5.62
C LEU A 95 -6.81 -15.95 -5.38
N GLN A 96 -6.54 -16.30 -4.11
CA GLN A 96 -5.67 -17.43 -3.77
C GLN A 96 -6.20 -18.77 -4.31
N LYS A 97 -7.50 -18.88 -4.56
CA LYS A 97 -8.09 -20.08 -5.18
C LYS A 97 -7.57 -20.35 -6.59
N TYR A 98 -7.07 -19.31 -7.27
CA TYR A 98 -6.56 -19.35 -8.64
C TYR A 98 -5.03 -19.23 -8.72
N VAL A 99 -4.35 -19.08 -7.60
CA VAL A 99 -2.90 -18.90 -7.50
C VAL A 99 -2.29 -19.98 -6.63
N ASP A 100 -1.38 -20.76 -7.20
CA ASP A 100 -0.82 -21.96 -6.55
C ASP A 100 0.12 -21.62 -5.39
N HIS A 101 0.92 -20.58 -5.55
CA HIS A 101 1.91 -20.11 -4.58
C HIS A 101 1.42 -18.86 -3.82
N ALA A 102 2.32 -18.26 -3.06
CA ALA A 102 1.99 -17.06 -2.29
C ALA A 102 1.63 -15.86 -3.20
N ILE A 103 0.71 -15.05 -2.71
CA ILE A 103 0.37 -13.75 -3.23
C ILE A 103 1.04 -12.71 -2.32
N SER A 104 1.88 -11.85 -2.92
CA SER A 104 2.43 -10.70 -2.21
C SER A 104 1.36 -9.61 -2.16
N SER A 105 0.86 -9.35 -0.96
CA SER A 105 -0.11 -8.29 -0.70
C SER A 105 0.04 -7.80 0.73
N THR A 106 -0.11 -6.48 0.92
CA THR A 106 -0.04 -5.85 2.23
C THR A 106 -1.43 -5.38 2.67
N VAL A 107 -1.82 -5.77 3.86
CA VAL A 107 -2.99 -5.25 4.54
C VAL A 107 -2.52 -4.10 5.43
N ASN A 108 -2.81 -2.88 5.02
CA ASN A 108 -2.55 -1.71 5.85
C ASN A 108 -3.52 -1.69 7.02
N LEU A 109 -3.05 -1.22 8.16
CA LEU A 109 -3.84 -1.03 9.38
C LEU A 109 -3.65 0.40 9.87
N PRO A 110 -4.63 0.98 10.56
CA PRO A 110 -4.44 2.23 11.27
C PRO A 110 -3.27 2.14 12.27
N SER A 111 -2.76 3.28 12.70
CA SER A 111 -1.68 3.35 13.69
C SER A 111 -2.03 2.58 14.95
N TRP A 112 -1.08 1.84 15.50
CA TRP A 112 -1.26 1.11 16.76
C TRP A 112 -1.54 2.09 17.91
N GLY A 113 -2.53 1.77 18.72
CA GLY A 113 -3.02 2.61 19.80
C GLY A 113 -4.10 3.63 19.39
N SER A 114 -4.53 3.64 18.12
CA SER A 114 -5.68 4.43 17.66
C SER A 114 -7.00 3.76 18.05
N GLU A 115 -8.12 4.49 17.89
CA GLU A 115 -9.46 3.94 18.12
C GLU A 115 -9.76 2.73 17.21
N GLU A 116 -9.20 2.73 16.01
CA GLU A 116 -9.43 1.68 15.01
C GLU A 116 -8.39 0.52 15.04
N ASN A 117 -7.33 0.63 15.86
CA ASN A 117 -6.28 -0.41 15.97
C ASN A 117 -5.60 -0.38 17.33
N ASN A 118 -6.12 -1.16 18.28
CA ASN A 118 -5.63 -1.21 19.66
C ASN A 118 -5.83 -2.62 20.26
N GLU A 119 -5.47 -2.81 21.52
CA GLU A 119 -5.54 -4.11 22.20
C GLU A 119 -6.96 -4.67 22.24
N ASP A 120 -7.98 -3.86 22.39
CA ASP A 120 -9.37 -4.31 22.48
C ASP A 120 -9.88 -4.91 21.17
N LEU A 121 -9.30 -4.51 20.04
CA LEU A 121 -9.64 -5.01 18.70
C LEU A 121 -8.86 -6.28 18.29
N VAL A 122 -7.85 -6.69 19.05
CA VAL A 122 -7.05 -7.90 18.76
C VAL A 122 -7.91 -9.16 18.64
N PRO A 123 -8.87 -9.45 19.53
CA PRO A 123 -9.72 -10.64 19.38
C PRO A 123 -10.51 -10.63 18.06
N TRP A 124 -11.13 -9.50 17.71
CA TRP A 124 -11.86 -9.34 16.46
C TRP A 124 -10.97 -9.58 15.25
N PHE A 125 -9.79 -8.96 15.24
CA PHE A 125 -8.84 -9.13 14.14
C PHE A 125 -8.31 -10.57 14.04
N SER A 126 -8.06 -11.21 15.19
CA SER A 126 -7.67 -12.61 15.25
C SER A 126 -8.73 -13.53 14.62
N ASP A 127 -10.01 -13.25 14.83
CA ASP A 127 -11.09 -14.05 14.26
C ASP A 127 -11.21 -13.89 12.74
N ILE A 128 -10.94 -12.70 12.23
CA ILE A 128 -10.80 -12.48 10.78
C ILE A 128 -9.66 -13.34 10.22
N ILE A 129 -8.47 -13.29 10.84
CA ILE A 129 -7.33 -14.11 10.40
C ILE A 129 -7.68 -15.59 10.43
N LYS A 130 -8.26 -16.11 11.52
CA LYS A 130 -8.64 -17.52 11.64
C LYS A 130 -9.61 -17.97 10.55
N ARG A 131 -10.55 -17.10 10.17
CA ARG A 131 -11.55 -17.39 9.14
C ARG A 131 -10.91 -17.65 7.77
N TYR A 132 -9.89 -16.90 7.40
CA TYR A 132 -9.27 -16.93 6.08
C TYR A 132 -7.94 -17.69 6.00
N ALA A 133 -7.25 -17.88 7.12
CA ALA A 133 -5.87 -18.40 7.16
C ALA A 133 -5.68 -19.74 6.44
N LYS A 134 -6.65 -20.65 6.52
CA LYS A 134 -6.55 -21.98 5.89
C LYS A 134 -6.50 -21.94 4.36
N GLY A 135 -7.00 -20.87 3.75
CA GLY A 135 -7.01 -20.70 2.30
C GLY A 135 -5.92 -19.80 1.76
N LEU A 136 -5.11 -19.20 2.63
CA LEU A 136 -4.04 -18.27 2.24
C LEU A 136 -2.66 -18.92 2.37
N ARG A 137 -1.72 -18.52 1.54
CA ARG A 137 -0.31 -18.92 1.60
C ARG A 137 0.56 -17.95 2.41
N GLY A 138 0.06 -16.77 2.71
CA GLY A 138 0.72 -15.76 3.53
C GLY A 138 -0.15 -14.52 3.68
N LEU A 139 0.11 -13.77 4.75
CA LEU A 139 -0.49 -12.46 5.04
C LEU A 139 0.60 -11.53 5.54
N THR A 140 0.57 -10.29 5.10
CA THR A 140 1.47 -9.23 5.56
C THR A 140 0.65 -8.07 6.07
N PHE A 141 0.96 -7.58 7.26
CA PHE A 141 0.30 -6.44 7.89
C PHE A 141 1.29 -5.31 8.09
N TYR A 142 0.81 -4.09 7.87
CA TYR A 142 1.59 -2.88 8.07
C TYR A 142 0.75 -1.83 8.81
N PRO A 143 0.91 -1.69 10.13
CA PRO A 143 0.32 -0.58 10.87
C PRO A 143 0.96 0.74 10.45
N ASP A 144 0.14 1.77 10.25
CA ASP A 144 0.60 3.11 9.93
C ASP A 144 1.56 3.64 11.01
N GLY A 145 2.62 4.33 10.60
CA GLY A 145 3.64 4.83 11.53
C GLY A 145 4.54 3.78 12.18
N SER A 146 4.41 2.48 11.84
CA SER A 146 5.23 1.41 12.44
C SER A 146 6.71 1.43 12.04
N ARG A 147 7.07 2.22 11.04
CA ARG A 147 8.45 2.46 10.61
C ARG A 147 8.74 3.95 10.54
N GLY A 148 9.91 4.36 10.99
CA GLY A 148 10.41 5.73 10.77
C GLY A 148 10.57 6.04 9.28
N GLY A 149 10.34 7.29 8.89
CA GLY A 149 10.58 7.75 7.52
C GLY A 149 9.58 7.20 6.50
N GLN A 150 8.28 7.30 6.81
CA GLN A 150 7.22 6.87 5.89
C GLN A 150 7.38 7.51 4.51
N PRO A 151 7.54 6.69 3.44
CA PRO A 151 7.86 7.21 2.11
C PRO A 151 6.69 7.88 1.40
N LEU A 152 5.46 7.60 1.82
CA LEU A 152 4.24 8.14 1.23
C LEU A 152 3.37 8.77 2.32
N THR A 153 2.98 10.03 2.13
CA THR A 153 2.10 10.77 3.03
C THR A 153 0.91 11.28 2.24
N PRO A 154 -0.33 10.93 2.60
CA PRO A 154 -1.51 11.41 1.88
C PRO A 154 -1.61 12.93 1.96
N CYS A 155 -2.19 13.55 0.94
CA CYS A 155 -2.51 14.97 0.90
C CYS A 155 -3.84 15.19 0.17
N ALA A 156 -4.37 16.41 0.25
CA ALA A 156 -5.61 16.76 -0.43
C ALA A 156 -5.45 16.65 -1.96
N TRP A 157 -6.51 16.20 -2.63
CA TRP A 157 -6.52 16.06 -4.08
C TRP A 157 -6.18 17.35 -4.81
N ASP A 158 -6.84 18.46 -4.45
CA ASP A 158 -6.62 19.76 -5.08
C ASP A 158 -5.18 20.28 -4.88
N GLU A 159 -4.59 20.03 -3.70
CA GLU A 159 -3.20 20.36 -3.46
C GLU A 159 -2.27 19.57 -4.38
N ALA A 160 -2.49 18.27 -4.51
CA ALA A 160 -1.66 17.43 -5.36
C ALA A 160 -1.80 17.77 -6.84
N ILE A 161 -3.00 18.09 -7.31
CA ILE A 161 -3.24 18.49 -8.70
C ILE A 161 -2.55 19.82 -9.00
N SER A 162 -2.71 20.82 -8.13
CA SER A 162 -2.10 22.16 -8.33
C SER A 162 -0.57 22.13 -8.30
N LYS A 163 0.02 21.21 -7.51
CA LYS A 163 1.47 21.07 -7.32
C LYS A 163 2.04 19.82 -7.99
N ARG A 164 1.31 19.20 -8.89
CA ARG A 164 1.70 17.91 -9.49
C ARG A 164 3.09 17.95 -10.08
N GLY A 165 3.94 17.01 -9.63
CA GLY A 165 5.33 16.90 -10.07
C GLY A 165 6.29 17.89 -9.42
N VAL A 166 5.82 18.84 -8.61
CA VAL A 166 6.70 19.75 -7.86
C VAL A 166 7.53 18.92 -6.87
N VAL A 167 8.85 19.14 -6.91
CA VAL A 167 9.83 18.51 -6.02
C VAL A 167 10.43 19.58 -5.13
N TYR A 168 10.55 19.30 -3.83
CA TYR A 168 11.19 20.21 -2.88
C TYR A 168 12.04 19.43 -1.86
N GLU A 169 13.04 20.08 -1.28
CA GLU A 169 13.88 19.48 -0.26
C GLU A 169 13.09 19.29 1.04
N ASP A 170 13.29 18.13 1.65
CA ASP A 170 12.79 17.86 2.98
C ASP A 170 13.83 18.34 4.01
N ASN A 171 13.56 19.51 4.59
CA ASN A 171 14.39 20.11 5.62
C ASN A 171 14.06 19.61 7.04
N THR A 172 13.17 18.61 7.17
CA THR A 172 12.92 17.97 8.46
C THR A 172 14.13 17.13 8.83
N GLU A 173 14.86 17.56 9.86
CA GLU A 173 15.85 16.72 10.52
C GLU A 173 15.15 15.42 10.97
N GLU A 174 15.67 14.27 10.54
CA GLU A 174 15.23 12.99 11.07
C GLU A 174 15.51 12.96 12.57
N GLN A 175 14.52 13.22 13.38
CA GLN A 175 14.56 12.80 14.76
C GLN A 175 14.52 11.28 14.76
N CYS A 176 15.68 10.70 14.99
CA CYS A 176 15.84 9.26 15.17
C CYS A 176 15.11 8.86 16.46
N LEU A 177 13.81 8.52 16.34
CA LEU A 177 12.96 8.15 17.48
C LEU A 177 13.35 6.83 18.13
N THR A 178 14.31 6.08 17.58
CA THR A 178 14.69 4.74 18.08
C THR A 178 16.12 4.62 18.56
N GLY A 179 16.95 5.69 18.50
CA GLY A 179 18.34 5.65 19.00
C GLY A 179 19.26 4.64 18.27
N VAL A 180 18.81 4.00 17.20
CA VAL A 180 19.58 3.05 16.39
C VAL A 180 19.64 3.57 14.95
N CYS A 181 20.29 4.71 14.76
CA CYS A 181 20.74 5.16 13.44
C CYS A 181 22.25 4.94 13.37
N GLY A 182 22.63 3.75 13.02
CA GLY A 182 24.02 3.38 12.81
C GLY A 182 24.09 2.06 12.09
N ILE A 183 24.18 2.13 10.79
CA ILE A 183 25.15 1.48 9.90
C ILE A 183 24.68 1.74 8.47
#